data_de3064941a9aa20e5e27221fd48f288f
#
_entry.id   de3064941a9aa20e5e27221fd48f288f
#
_cell.length_a   1.000
_cell.length_b   1.000
_cell.length_c   1.000
_cell.angle_alpha   90.00
_cell.angle_beta   90.00
_cell.angle_gamma   90.00
#
_symmetry.space_group_name_H-M   'P 1'
#
loop_
_entity.id
_entity.type
_entity.pdbx_description
1 polymer ?
#
loop_
_entity_poly.entity_id
_entity_poly.type
_entity_poly.pdbx_seq_one_letter_code
_entity_poly.pdbx_strand_id
1 'polypeptide(L)'
;MNSSFELKQWESDFFNRKIFSFNYKSGLSMIKSFPVNSLIDIKLDARDYDAIDFVNRNSFEFIEGEICFKSEVRDESYFSLNGQDLENYIATFEAIEELKLTVTGLYENSRFREPWFNVSERDSFYRKWIENAVLSKFDDCCLILKDRGRISGFVTIRLKSDVATIGLIGVPKPYQGQGVAKNLLELTFEYCKSRNIKTVSVATQLSNVSASKLYIKSGFTISDIFYWFYKKV
;
A
#
# COMPACT_ATOMS: atom_id res chain seq x y z
N MET A 1 3.01 26.92 -14.75
CA MET A 1 1.85 26.26 -15.39
C MET A 1 1.70 24.92 -14.70
N ASN A 2 0.66 24.74 -13.89
CA ASN A 2 0.41 23.41 -13.29
C ASN A 2 -0.03 22.48 -14.43
N SER A 3 0.85 21.58 -14.81
CA SER A 3 0.51 20.51 -15.76
C SER A 3 -0.55 19.61 -15.12
N SER A 4 -1.64 19.32 -15.85
CA SER A 4 -2.65 18.36 -15.38
C SER A 4 -2.10 16.94 -15.25
N PHE A 5 -0.89 16.70 -15.75
CA PHE A 5 -0.21 15.42 -15.72
C PHE A 5 1.12 15.56 -14.98
N GLU A 6 1.31 14.72 -13.97
CA GLU A 6 2.56 14.61 -13.21
C GLU A 6 3.25 13.29 -13.55
N LEU A 7 4.50 13.35 -14.02
CA LEU A 7 5.29 12.16 -14.31
C LEU A 7 5.65 11.47 -12.99
N LYS A 8 5.25 10.22 -12.86
CA LYS A 8 5.63 9.36 -11.74
C LYS A 8 7.03 8.78 -12.02
N GLN A 9 8.05 9.58 -11.72
CA GLN A 9 9.43 9.29 -12.12
C GLN A 9 9.87 7.90 -11.69
N TRP A 10 9.67 7.56 -10.40
CA TRP A 10 10.11 6.28 -9.87
C TRP A 10 9.43 5.08 -10.54
N GLU A 11 8.09 5.10 -10.69
CA GLU A 11 7.37 4.04 -11.40
C GLU A 11 7.76 3.98 -12.88
N SER A 12 7.97 5.15 -13.50
CA SER A 12 8.37 5.22 -14.91
C SER A 12 9.73 4.57 -15.16
N ASP A 13 10.69 4.85 -14.31
CA ASP A 13 12.04 4.27 -14.37
C ASP A 13 12.01 2.76 -14.05
N PHE A 14 11.23 2.38 -13.03
CA PHE A 14 11.11 0.99 -12.62
C PHE A 14 10.48 0.10 -13.72
N PHE A 15 9.39 0.57 -14.32
CA PHE A 15 8.67 -0.19 -15.36
C PHE A 15 9.17 0.08 -16.79
N ASN A 16 10.21 0.89 -16.93
CA ASN A 16 10.78 1.30 -18.23
C ASN A 16 9.72 1.80 -19.22
N ARG A 17 8.77 2.60 -18.74
CA ARG A 17 7.71 3.24 -19.53
C ARG A 17 7.20 4.49 -18.84
N LYS A 18 6.73 5.46 -19.61
CA LYS A 18 6.18 6.69 -19.02
C LYS A 18 4.86 6.41 -18.31
N ILE A 19 4.81 6.73 -17.02
CA ILE A 19 3.61 6.63 -16.19
C ILE A 19 3.32 8.02 -15.63
N PHE A 20 2.12 8.54 -15.90
CA PHE A 20 1.67 9.83 -15.42
C PHE A 20 0.50 9.67 -14.46
N SER A 21 0.53 10.43 -13.38
CA SER A 21 -0.67 10.67 -12.56
C SER A 21 -1.43 11.85 -13.15
N PHE A 22 -2.73 11.69 -13.33
CA PHE A 22 -3.59 12.74 -13.81
C PHE A 22 -4.27 13.46 -12.65
N ASN A 23 -4.03 14.78 -12.53
CA ASN A 23 -4.68 15.62 -11.55
C ASN A 23 -5.94 16.25 -12.13
N TYR A 24 -7.08 15.62 -11.85
CA TYR A 24 -8.39 16.07 -12.29
C TYR A 24 -8.74 17.52 -11.82
N LYS A 25 -8.31 17.91 -10.61
CA LYS A 25 -8.65 19.23 -10.01
C LYS A 25 -7.98 20.43 -10.69
N SER A 26 -6.97 20.18 -11.52
CA SER A 26 -6.27 21.26 -12.22
C SER A 26 -6.99 21.81 -13.47
N GLY A 27 -8.23 21.38 -13.74
CA GLY A 27 -9.13 21.94 -14.73
C GLY A 27 -9.35 21.07 -15.97
N LEU A 28 -10.54 20.50 -16.08
CA LEU A 28 -10.98 19.66 -17.21
C LEU A 28 -10.98 20.37 -18.55
N SER A 29 -11.25 21.69 -18.55
CA SER A 29 -11.36 22.51 -19.76
C SER A 29 -10.04 22.75 -20.48
N MET A 30 -8.90 22.38 -19.87
CA MET A 30 -7.55 22.62 -20.41
C MET A 30 -6.88 21.39 -21.02
N ILE A 31 -7.49 20.21 -20.99
CA ILE A 31 -6.87 19.03 -21.56
C ILE A 31 -7.04 19.03 -23.07
N LYS A 32 -6.00 19.47 -23.78
CA LYS A 32 -5.96 19.43 -25.24
C LYS A 32 -5.54 18.07 -25.80
N SER A 33 -4.72 17.32 -25.05
CA SER A 33 -4.23 15.98 -25.44
C SER A 33 -3.67 15.24 -24.23
N PHE A 34 -3.71 13.92 -24.28
CA PHE A 34 -3.04 13.04 -23.34
C PHE A 34 -1.58 12.79 -23.76
N PRO A 35 -0.64 12.59 -22.80
CA PRO A 35 0.74 12.21 -23.13
C PRO A 35 0.78 10.91 -23.94
N VAL A 36 1.38 10.93 -25.13
CA VAL A 36 1.47 9.75 -26.01
C VAL A 36 2.48 8.74 -25.52
N ASN A 37 2.32 7.47 -25.90
CA ASN A 37 3.18 6.35 -25.51
C ASN A 37 3.35 6.25 -23.99
N SER A 38 2.24 6.36 -23.26
CA SER A 38 2.27 6.36 -21.79
C SER A 38 1.11 5.59 -21.20
N LEU A 39 1.26 5.24 -19.92
CA LEU A 39 0.19 4.83 -19.04
C LEU A 39 -0.18 6.02 -18.17
N ILE A 40 -1.47 6.35 -18.12
CA ILE A 40 -1.99 7.41 -17.27
C ILE A 40 -2.82 6.76 -16.19
N ASP A 41 -2.49 7.02 -14.92
CA ASP A 41 -3.32 6.65 -13.80
C ASP A 41 -4.09 7.85 -13.22
N ILE A 42 -5.22 7.55 -12.62
CA ILE A 42 -5.97 8.51 -11.81
C ILE A 42 -6.64 7.79 -10.65
N LYS A 43 -6.55 8.41 -9.48
CA LYS A 43 -7.25 8.01 -8.26
C LYS A 43 -8.33 9.04 -7.95
N LEU A 44 -9.59 8.63 -7.93
CA LEU A 44 -10.74 9.49 -7.71
C LEU A 44 -11.46 9.12 -6.42
N ASP A 45 -11.92 10.12 -5.68
CA ASP A 45 -12.90 9.90 -4.60
C ASP A 45 -14.17 9.26 -5.18
N ALA A 46 -14.67 8.21 -4.55
CA ALA A 46 -15.87 7.49 -5.01
C ALA A 46 -17.14 8.35 -5.03
N ARG A 47 -17.12 9.52 -4.40
CA ARG A 47 -18.22 10.51 -4.37
C ARG A 47 -18.08 11.61 -5.43
N ASP A 48 -16.95 11.67 -6.14
CA ASP A 48 -16.70 12.67 -7.18
C ASP A 48 -17.28 12.19 -8.53
N TYR A 49 -18.59 12.28 -8.65
CA TYR A 49 -19.32 11.81 -9.83
C TYR A 49 -18.92 12.54 -11.12
N ASP A 50 -18.60 13.84 -11.04
CA ASP A 50 -18.17 14.61 -12.20
C ASP A 50 -16.83 14.10 -12.74
N ALA A 51 -15.90 13.77 -11.83
CA ALA A 51 -14.62 13.19 -12.19
C ALA A 51 -14.78 11.76 -12.76
N ILE A 52 -15.66 10.96 -12.17
CA ILE A 52 -15.97 9.59 -12.65
C ILE A 52 -16.60 9.66 -14.05
N ASP A 53 -17.53 10.56 -14.27
CA ASP A 53 -18.14 10.77 -15.58
C ASP A 53 -17.12 11.25 -16.63
N PHE A 54 -16.19 12.10 -16.21
CA PHE A 54 -15.13 12.56 -17.10
C PHE A 54 -14.23 11.40 -17.55
N VAL A 55 -13.71 10.59 -16.62
CA VAL A 55 -12.82 9.47 -16.99
C VAL A 55 -13.53 8.45 -17.88
N ASN A 56 -14.82 8.18 -17.64
CA ASN A 56 -15.62 7.30 -18.46
C ASN A 56 -15.77 7.86 -19.90
N ARG A 57 -16.10 9.16 -20.06
CA ARG A 57 -16.19 9.81 -21.38
C ARG A 57 -14.85 9.87 -22.12
N ASN A 58 -13.72 9.81 -21.41
CA ASN A 58 -12.38 9.85 -21.98
C ASN A 58 -11.73 8.47 -22.09
N SER A 59 -12.51 7.40 -22.04
CA SER A 59 -12.07 6.01 -22.24
C SER A 59 -10.96 5.59 -21.28
N PHE A 60 -11.04 5.98 -20.02
CA PHE A 60 -10.28 5.35 -18.96
C PHE A 60 -10.97 4.06 -18.56
N GLU A 61 -10.18 3.05 -18.22
CA GLU A 61 -10.69 1.77 -17.76
C GLU A 61 -10.64 1.71 -16.23
N PHE A 62 -11.71 1.25 -15.61
CA PHE A 62 -11.75 0.98 -14.18
C PHE A 62 -10.84 -0.19 -13.84
N ILE A 63 -9.97 0.00 -12.86
CA ILE A 63 -8.98 -1.00 -12.47
C ILE A 63 -9.35 -1.67 -11.16
N GLU A 64 -9.57 -0.88 -10.10
CA GLU A 64 -9.85 -1.39 -8.76
C GLU A 64 -10.44 -0.29 -7.88
N GLY A 65 -11.26 -0.67 -6.92
CA GLY A 65 -11.64 0.18 -5.81
C GLY A 65 -10.62 0.07 -4.67
N GLU A 66 -10.38 1.17 -4.00
CA GLU A 66 -9.53 1.23 -2.81
C GLU A 66 -10.35 1.70 -1.61
N ILE A 67 -10.29 0.96 -0.53
CA ILE A 67 -10.92 1.30 0.74
C ILE A 67 -9.85 1.65 1.76
N CYS A 68 -9.98 2.83 2.36
CA CYS A 68 -9.06 3.36 3.35
C CYS A 68 -9.65 3.19 4.75
N PHE A 69 -8.80 2.81 5.68
CA PHE A 69 -9.15 2.61 7.09
C PHE A 69 -8.25 3.46 7.97
N LYS A 70 -8.80 3.89 9.11
CA LYS A 70 -8.06 4.60 10.17
C LYS A 70 -8.42 4.05 11.54
N SER A 71 -7.45 4.07 12.44
CA SER A 71 -7.63 3.77 13.87
C SER A 71 -6.76 4.68 14.69
N GLU A 72 -7.25 5.11 15.87
CA GLU A 72 -6.46 5.85 16.84
C GLU A 72 -5.56 4.92 17.63
N VAL A 73 -4.36 5.39 17.94
CA VAL A 73 -3.42 4.73 18.88
C VAL A 73 -3.82 5.10 20.29
N ARG A 74 -4.15 4.10 21.11
CA ARG A 74 -4.56 4.27 22.50
C ARG A 74 -3.40 3.96 23.45
N ASP A 75 -3.55 4.30 24.73
CA ASP A 75 -2.52 4.03 25.75
C ASP A 75 -2.50 2.58 26.27
N GLU A 76 -3.44 1.75 25.84
CA GLU A 76 -3.45 0.31 26.17
C GLU A 76 -2.27 -0.44 25.56
N SER A 77 -1.92 -1.59 26.13
CA SER A 77 -0.95 -2.50 25.51
C SER A 77 -1.65 -3.35 24.46
N TYR A 78 -1.10 -3.35 23.27
CA TYR A 78 -1.67 -4.08 22.13
C TYR A 78 -1.00 -5.43 21.90
N PHE A 79 0.31 -5.49 22.12
CA PHE A 79 1.12 -6.65 21.77
C PHE A 79 2.05 -7.04 22.94
N SER A 80 2.09 -8.32 23.27
CA SER A 80 3.02 -8.82 24.28
C SER A 80 4.40 -9.01 23.66
N LEU A 81 5.34 -8.18 24.08
CA LEU A 81 6.74 -8.27 23.64
C LEU A 81 7.48 -9.48 24.24
N ASN A 82 6.85 -10.24 25.17
CA ASN A 82 7.42 -11.42 25.84
C ASN A 82 8.87 -11.20 26.37
N GLY A 83 9.13 -10.00 26.91
CA GLY A 83 10.43 -9.61 27.43
C GLY A 83 11.48 -9.25 26.38
N GLN A 84 11.09 -9.14 25.12
CA GLN A 84 11.94 -8.67 24.02
C GLN A 84 11.76 -7.16 23.83
N ASP A 85 12.81 -6.50 23.34
CA ASP A 85 12.72 -5.12 22.90
C ASP A 85 11.99 -5.02 21.57
N LEU A 86 11.25 -3.94 21.37
CA LEU A 86 10.53 -3.68 20.12
C LEU A 86 11.44 -3.67 18.88
N GLU A 87 12.67 -3.24 19.07
CA GLU A 87 13.72 -3.19 18.02
C GLU A 87 14.02 -4.59 17.43
N ASN A 88 13.80 -5.68 18.19
CA ASN A 88 13.99 -7.05 17.71
C ASN A 88 12.99 -7.47 16.64
N TYR A 89 11.90 -6.72 16.50
CA TYR A 89 10.88 -6.93 15.46
C TYR A 89 11.13 -6.11 14.19
N ILE A 90 12.11 -5.18 14.21
CA ILE A 90 12.46 -4.40 13.03
C ILE A 90 13.36 -5.25 12.12
N ALA A 91 12.96 -5.37 10.86
CA ALA A 91 13.75 -6.10 9.87
C ALA A 91 15.05 -5.37 9.57
N THR A 92 16.16 -6.12 9.61
CA THR A 92 17.48 -5.63 9.24
C THR A 92 17.85 -6.07 7.82
N PHE A 93 18.98 -5.60 7.32
CA PHE A 93 19.48 -5.92 5.98
C PHE A 93 19.50 -7.43 5.70
N GLU A 94 19.84 -8.25 6.68
CA GLU A 94 19.90 -9.72 6.56
C GLU A 94 18.55 -10.37 6.25
N ALA A 95 17.45 -9.69 6.60
CA ALA A 95 16.10 -10.19 6.34
C ALA A 95 15.61 -9.95 4.89
N ILE A 96 16.32 -9.11 4.10
CA ILE A 96 15.83 -8.65 2.78
C ILE A 96 15.54 -9.81 1.84
N GLU A 97 16.46 -10.76 1.70
CA GLU A 97 16.30 -11.85 0.73
C GLU A 97 15.13 -12.78 1.13
N GLU A 98 14.97 -13.08 2.42
CA GLU A 98 13.82 -13.84 2.89
C GLU A 98 12.50 -13.07 2.69
N LEU A 99 12.49 -11.77 2.93
CA LEU A 99 11.33 -10.92 2.70
C LEU A 99 10.96 -10.83 1.21
N LYS A 100 11.93 -10.74 0.31
CA LYS A 100 11.69 -10.77 -1.15
C LYS A 100 11.04 -12.07 -1.59
N LEU A 101 11.46 -13.20 -1.04
CA LEU A 101 10.81 -14.49 -1.29
C LEU A 101 9.40 -14.52 -0.71
N THR A 102 9.23 -13.99 0.50
CA THR A 102 7.96 -13.96 1.23
C THR A 102 6.91 -13.12 0.51
N VAL A 103 7.29 -11.96 -0.06
CA VAL A 103 6.35 -11.05 -0.71
C VAL A 103 5.92 -11.52 -2.10
N THR A 104 6.73 -12.36 -2.76
CA THR A 104 6.46 -12.85 -4.11
C THR A 104 5.15 -13.64 -4.16
N GLY A 105 4.25 -13.24 -5.05
CA GLY A 105 2.93 -13.89 -5.22
C GLY A 105 1.90 -13.56 -4.14
N LEU A 106 2.20 -12.69 -3.14
CA LEU A 106 1.19 -12.32 -2.13
C LEU A 106 0.15 -11.32 -2.65
N TYR A 107 0.50 -10.50 -3.62
CA TYR A 107 -0.34 -9.39 -4.11
C TYR A 107 -0.89 -9.65 -5.53
N GLU A 108 -1.33 -10.88 -5.80
CA GLU A 108 -1.86 -11.30 -7.12
C GLU A 108 -3.06 -10.46 -7.58
N ASN A 109 -3.90 -10.04 -6.63
CA ASN A 109 -5.11 -9.25 -6.90
C ASN A 109 -4.86 -7.73 -6.80
N SER A 110 -3.62 -7.27 -6.89
CA SER A 110 -3.34 -5.83 -6.84
C SER A 110 -3.70 -5.12 -8.14
N ARG A 111 -3.76 -3.77 -8.11
CA ARG A 111 -3.96 -2.94 -9.31
C ARG A 111 -2.84 -3.09 -10.35
N PHE A 112 -1.68 -3.64 -9.95
CA PHE A 112 -0.57 -3.98 -10.84
C PHE A 112 -0.78 -5.36 -11.46
N ARG A 113 -1.77 -5.48 -12.31
CA ARG A 113 -2.19 -6.73 -12.97
C ARG A 113 -2.32 -6.59 -14.48
N GLU A 114 -2.41 -7.69 -15.17
CA GLU A 114 -2.72 -7.70 -16.60
C GLU A 114 -4.09 -7.05 -16.91
N PRO A 115 -4.19 -6.40 -18.07
CA PRO A 115 -3.20 -6.27 -19.16
C PRO A 115 -2.20 -5.12 -18.98
N TRP A 116 -2.21 -4.44 -17.82
CA TRP A 116 -1.44 -3.23 -17.54
C TRP A 116 -0.02 -3.51 -17.11
N PHE A 117 0.14 -4.53 -16.30
CA PHE A 117 1.42 -5.00 -15.76
C PHE A 117 1.45 -6.52 -15.80
N ASN A 118 2.53 -7.11 -16.27
CA ASN A 118 2.69 -8.56 -16.23
C ASN A 118 3.08 -9.05 -14.81
N VAL A 119 2.97 -10.36 -14.58
CA VAL A 119 3.23 -10.98 -13.28
C VAL A 119 4.66 -10.69 -12.78
N SER A 120 5.66 -10.73 -13.68
CA SER A 120 7.06 -10.48 -13.32
C SER A 120 7.29 -9.02 -12.91
N GLU A 121 6.67 -8.07 -13.59
CA GLU A 121 6.71 -6.64 -13.24
C GLU A 121 6.10 -6.40 -11.86
N ARG A 122 4.91 -6.97 -11.62
CA ARG A 122 4.23 -6.87 -10.33
C ARG A 122 5.08 -7.42 -9.20
N ASP A 123 5.56 -8.65 -9.32
CA ASP A 123 6.32 -9.31 -8.26
C ASP A 123 7.66 -8.61 -8.01
N SER A 124 8.32 -8.12 -9.07
CA SER A 124 9.54 -7.32 -8.96
C SER A 124 9.30 -6.00 -8.25
N PHE A 125 8.14 -5.35 -8.51
CA PHE A 125 7.74 -4.10 -7.85
C PHE A 125 7.59 -4.31 -6.34
N TYR A 126 6.87 -5.35 -5.89
CA TYR A 126 6.69 -5.62 -4.46
C TYR A 126 8.00 -6.05 -3.77
N ARG A 127 8.86 -6.81 -4.46
CA ARG A 127 10.22 -7.12 -3.97
C ARG A 127 11.05 -5.86 -3.79
N LYS A 128 10.96 -4.90 -4.71
CA LYS A 128 11.67 -3.63 -4.59
C LYS A 128 11.07 -2.74 -3.49
N TRP A 129 9.75 -2.75 -3.33
CA TRP A 129 9.10 -2.03 -2.24
C TRP A 129 9.59 -2.52 -0.88
N ILE A 130 9.55 -3.85 -0.63
CA ILE A 130 9.96 -4.40 0.67
C ILE A 130 11.44 -4.13 0.96
N GLU A 131 12.32 -4.23 -0.04
CA GLU A 131 13.73 -3.85 0.09
C GLU A 131 13.87 -2.38 0.49
N ASN A 132 13.17 -1.48 -0.19
CA ASN A 132 13.21 -0.06 0.12
C ASN A 132 12.65 0.26 1.52
N ALA A 133 11.65 -0.48 1.99
CA ALA A 133 11.10 -0.34 3.33
C ALA A 133 12.10 -0.75 4.42
N VAL A 134 12.79 -1.88 4.24
CA VAL A 134 13.85 -2.30 5.17
C VAL A 134 15.02 -1.31 5.19
N LEU A 135 15.33 -0.69 4.05
CA LEU A 135 16.40 0.29 3.92
C LEU A 135 15.96 1.73 4.26
N SER A 136 14.74 1.91 4.76
CA SER A 136 14.14 3.23 5.10
C SER A 136 14.20 4.25 3.95
N LYS A 137 14.06 3.78 2.70
CA LYS A 137 14.11 4.65 1.50
C LYS A 137 12.74 5.14 1.05
N PHE A 138 11.67 4.44 1.42
CA PHE A 138 10.30 4.76 1.04
C PHE A 138 9.35 4.69 2.24
N ASP A 139 9.26 3.54 2.90
CA ASP A 139 8.67 3.40 4.23
C ASP A 139 9.79 3.55 5.27
N ASP A 140 9.46 3.95 6.50
CA ASP A 140 10.45 4.21 7.55
C ASP A 140 11.00 2.92 8.18
N CYS A 141 10.18 1.86 8.21
CA CYS A 141 10.62 0.55 8.69
C CYS A 141 9.76 -0.60 8.13
N CYS A 142 10.26 -1.81 8.33
CA CYS A 142 9.54 -3.06 8.14
C CYS A 142 9.58 -3.84 9.46
N LEU A 143 8.42 -4.12 10.07
CA LEU A 143 8.32 -5.01 11.21
C LEU A 143 8.07 -6.44 10.73
N ILE A 144 8.66 -7.42 11.43
CA ILE A 144 8.54 -8.84 11.10
C ILE A 144 8.15 -9.66 12.33
N LEU A 145 7.34 -10.68 12.10
CA LEU A 145 7.12 -11.77 13.04
C LEU A 145 7.82 -13.03 12.51
N LYS A 146 8.40 -13.81 13.42
CA LYS A 146 9.07 -15.08 13.08
C LYS A 146 8.42 -16.24 13.83
N ASP A 147 8.32 -17.37 13.14
CA ASP A 147 8.05 -18.67 13.74
C ASP A 147 9.21 -19.61 13.43
N ARG A 148 9.80 -20.22 14.48
CA ARG A 148 10.96 -21.14 14.36
C ARG A 148 12.08 -20.58 13.47
N GLY A 149 12.37 -19.27 13.62
CA GLY A 149 13.43 -18.57 12.88
C GLY A 149 13.05 -18.17 11.45
N ARG A 150 11.87 -18.49 10.94
CA ARG A 150 11.35 -18.10 9.62
C ARG A 150 10.38 -16.94 9.72
N ILE A 151 10.38 -16.05 8.75
CA ILE A 151 9.43 -14.93 8.68
C ILE A 151 8.02 -15.48 8.46
N SER A 152 7.17 -15.33 9.47
CA SER A 152 5.75 -15.72 9.43
C SER A 152 4.84 -14.59 8.93
N GLY A 153 5.32 -13.34 8.97
CA GLY A 153 4.61 -12.19 8.44
C GLY A 153 5.41 -10.92 8.58
N PHE A 154 5.00 -9.89 7.84
CA PHE A 154 5.65 -8.58 7.84
C PHE A 154 4.63 -7.45 7.67
N VAL A 155 5.01 -6.25 8.10
CA VAL A 155 4.29 -5.00 7.85
C VAL A 155 5.28 -3.87 7.63
N THR A 156 5.07 -3.05 6.59
CA THR A 156 5.87 -1.84 6.36
C THR A 156 5.11 -0.61 6.82
N ILE A 157 5.82 0.34 7.42
CA ILE A 157 5.23 1.51 8.07
C ILE A 157 5.94 2.76 7.57
N ARG A 158 5.14 3.74 7.15
CA ARG A 158 5.59 5.09 6.84
C ARG A 158 5.04 6.05 7.88
N LEU A 159 5.91 6.89 8.43
CA LEU A 159 5.56 7.91 9.42
C LEU A 159 5.50 9.28 8.75
N LYS A 160 4.44 10.03 9.02
CA LYS A 160 4.32 11.43 8.60
C LYS A 160 3.56 12.19 9.67
N SER A 161 4.26 13.12 10.32
CA SER A 161 3.73 13.86 11.47
C SER A 161 3.28 12.89 12.57
N ASP A 162 2.01 12.86 12.90
CA ASP A 162 1.38 12.02 13.91
C ASP A 162 0.59 10.81 13.34
N VAL A 163 0.79 10.53 12.04
CA VAL A 163 0.13 9.43 11.31
C VAL A 163 1.14 8.41 10.84
N ALA A 164 0.89 7.14 11.16
CA ALA A 164 1.55 5.99 10.55
C ALA A 164 0.67 5.43 9.43
N THR A 165 1.26 5.20 8.26
CA THR A 165 0.59 4.53 7.14
C THR A 165 1.20 3.16 6.92
N ILE A 166 0.39 2.12 6.99
CA ILE A 166 0.79 0.78 6.60
C ILE A 166 0.88 0.75 5.06
N GLY A 167 2.09 0.53 4.54
CA GLY A 167 2.34 0.42 3.10
C GLY A 167 2.02 -0.98 2.59
N LEU A 168 2.63 -1.99 3.20
CA LEU A 168 2.40 -3.40 2.91
C LEU A 168 2.16 -4.16 4.22
N ILE A 169 1.26 -5.13 4.19
CA ILE A 169 1.12 -6.14 5.24
C ILE A 169 0.93 -7.50 4.58
N GLY A 170 1.72 -8.49 4.95
CA GLY A 170 1.71 -9.78 4.29
C GLY A 170 1.96 -10.94 5.25
N VAL A 171 1.21 -12.02 5.02
CA VAL A 171 1.34 -13.30 5.74
C VAL A 171 1.44 -14.41 4.70
N PRO A 172 2.56 -15.14 4.60
CA PRO A 172 2.71 -16.25 3.67
C PRO A 172 1.66 -17.33 3.89
N LYS A 173 1.28 -18.05 2.83
CA LYS A 173 0.23 -19.09 2.87
C LYS A 173 0.34 -20.06 4.04
N PRO A 174 1.54 -20.60 4.41
CA PRO A 174 1.65 -21.55 5.53
C PRO A 174 1.23 -20.98 6.90
N TYR A 175 1.26 -19.66 7.07
CA TYR A 175 0.97 -18.98 8.34
C TYR A 175 -0.39 -18.26 8.36
N GLN A 176 -1.14 -18.32 7.25
CA GLN A 176 -2.47 -17.72 7.19
C GLN A 176 -3.48 -18.46 8.09
N GLY A 177 -4.50 -17.74 8.56
CA GLY A 177 -5.52 -18.30 9.46
C GLY A 177 -5.08 -18.52 10.90
N GLN A 178 -3.81 -18.20 11.25
CA GLN A 178 -3.22 -18.43 12.58
C GLN A 178 -3.12 -17.15 13.44
N GLY A 179 -3.78 -16.06 13.03
CA GLY A 179 -3.76 -14.80 13.79
C GLY A 179 -2.56 -13.90 13.51
N VAL A 180 -1.59 -14.32 12.68
CA VAL A 180 -0.35 -13.57 12.42
C VAL A 180 -0.62 -12.15 11.94
N ALA A 181 -1.59 -11.95 11.05
CA ALA A 181 -1.93 -10.60 10.56
C ALA A 181 -2.49 -9.70 11.68
N LYS A 182 -3.27 -10.25 12.62
CA LYS A 182 -3.73 -9.53 13.81
C LYS A 182 -2.55 -9.12 14.69
N ASN A 183 -1.63 -10.05 14.95
CA ASN A 183 -0.43 -9.80 15.74
C ASN A 183 0.45 -8.72 15.10
N LEU A 184 0.56 -8.67 13.75
CA LEU A 184 1.27 -7.61 13.03
C LEU A 184 0.62 -6.23 13.23
N LEU A 185 -0.71 -6.15 13.24
CA LEU A 185 -1.42 -4.90 13.54
C LEU A 185 -1.20 -4.46 14.99
N GLU A 186 -1.29 -5.39 15.94
CA GLU A 186 -1.01 -5.12 17.35
C GLU A 186 0.42 -4.63 17.57
N LEU A 187 1.41 -5.28 16.93
CA LEU A 187 2.80 -4.85 16.93
C LEU A 187 2.98 -3.46 16.28
N THR A 188 2.22 -3.17 15.21
CA THR A 188 2.21 -1.84 14.59
C THR A 188 1.72 -0.77 15.57
N PHE A 189 0.67 -1.05 16.34
CA PHE A 189 0.18 -0.12 17.36
C PHE A 189 1.20 0.09 18.48
N GLU A 190 1.87 -0.95 18.97
CA GLU A 190 2.97 -0.80 19.95
C GLU A 190 4.12 0.05 19.40
N TYR A 191 4.52 -0.20 18.16
CA TYR A 191 5.52 0.61 17.47
C TYR A 191 5.10 2.08 17.35
N CYS A 192 3.86 2.34 16.96
CA CYS A 192 3.30 3.69 16.87
C CYS A 192 3.24 4.39 18.23
N LYS A 193 2.83 3.69 19.26
CA LYS A 193 2.79 4.19 20.65
C LYS A 193 4.17 4.62 21.13
N SER A 194 5.21 3.80 20.90
CA SER A 194 6.60 4.10 21.26
C SER A 194 7.16 5.34 20.55
N ARG A 195 6.56 5.75 19.43
CA ARG A 195 6.93 6.91 18.62
C ARG A 195 5.99 8.11 18.75
N ASN A 196 5.06 8.07 19.73
CA ASN A 196 4.03 9.12 19.95
C ASN A 196 3.14 9.38 18.74
N ILE A 197 2.94 8.40 17.86
CA ILE A 197 2.02 8.45 16.73
C ILE A 197 0.58 8.36 17.26
N LYS A 198 -0.32 9.15 16.67
CA LYS A 198 -1.72 9.23 17.14
C LYS A 198 -2.68 8.38 16.30
N THR A 199 -2.35 8.18 15.02
CA THR A 199 -3.28 7.53 14.09
C THR A 199 -2.51 6.51 13.23
N VAL A 200 -3.11 5.33 13.04
CA VAL A 200 -2.68 4.35 12.05
C VAL A 200 -3.67 4.36 10.89
N SER A 201 -3.17 4.45 9.67
CA SER A 201 -3.95 4.36 8.44
C SER A 201 -3.49 3.18 7.59
N VAL A 202 -4.41 2.58 6.85
CA VAL A 202 -4.12 1.53 5.90
C VAL A 202 -5.13 1.57 4.76
N ALA A 203 -4.69 1.21 3.56
CA ALA A 203 -5.57 1.06 2.41
C ALA A 203 -5.46 -0.37 1.85
N THR A 204 -6.57 -0.88 1.32
CA THR A 204 -6.60 -2.17 0.62
C THR A 204 -7.55 -2.11 -0.56
N GLN A 205 -7.46 -3.08 -1.46
CA GLN A 205 -8.41 -3.23 -2.56
C GLN A 205 -9.81 -3.50 -2.02
N LEU A 206 -10.82 -2.92 -2.65
CA LEU A 206 -12.22 -3.16 -2.29
C LEU A 206 -12.59 -4.65 -2.41
N SER A 207 -11.97 -5.35 -3.36
CA SER A 207 -12.10 -6.80 -3.55
C SER A 207 -11.45 -7.64 -2.43
N ASN A 208 -10.55 -7.06 -1.62
CA ASN A 208 -9.88 -7.76 -0.52
C ASN A 208 -10.73 -7.81 0.76
N VAL A 209 -11.79 -8.60 0.71
CA VAL A 209 -12.75 -8.75 1.82
C VAL A 209 -12.08 -9.27 3.10
N SER A 210 -11.05 -10.12 2.98
CA SER A 210 -10.36 -10.69 4.15
C SER A 210 -9.57 -9.61 4.92
N ALA A 211 -8.85 -8.74 4.22
CA ALA A 211 -8.15 -7.62 4.84
C ALA A 211 -9.14 -6.62 5.47
N SER A 212 -10.24 -6.30 4.76
CA SER A 212 -11.28 -5.41 5.29
C SER A 212 -11.88 -5.95 6.59
N LYS A 213 -12.19 -7.25 6.65
CA LYS A 213 -12.68 -7.89 7.88
C LYS A 213 -11.64 -7.85 9.00
N LEU A 214 -10.35 -8.04 8.68
CA LEU A 214 -9.26 -7.95 9.65
C LEU A 214 -9.19 -6.56 10.26
N TYR A 215 -9.15 -5.50 9.43
CA TYR A 215 -9.04 -4.13 9.92
C TYR A 215 -10.23 -3.73 10.79
N ILE A 216 -11.46 -4.03 10.36
CA ILE A 216 -12.65 -3.73 11.17
C ILE A 216 -12.60 -4.46 12.52
N LYS A 217 -12.23 -5.75 12.54
CA LYS A 217 -12.09 -6.52 13.80
C LYS A 217 -10.95 -6.02 14.69
N SER A 218 -9.95 -5.35 14.12
CA SER A 218 -8.83 -4.74 14.84
C SER A 218 -9.09 -3.29 15.24
N GLY A 219 -10.35 -2.82 15.17
CA GLY A 219 -10.75 -1.49 15.64
C GLY A 219 -10.57 -0.35 14.65
N PHE A 220 -10.26 -0.66 13.40
CA PHE A 220 -10.23 0.37 12.35
C PHE A 220 -11.64 0.69 11.86
N THR A 221 -11.83 1.95 11.46
CA THR A 221 -13.04 2.44 10.79
C THR A 221 -12.72 2.84 9.36
N ILE A 222 -13.69 2.72 8.47
CA ILE A 222 -13.56 3.18 7.09
C ILE A 222 -13.50 4.71 7.10
N SER A 223 -12.49 5.27 6.44
CA SER A 223 -12.34 6.73 6.29
C SER A 223 -12.71 7.23 4.92
N ASP A 224 -12.31 6.53 3.86
CA ASP A 224 -12.48 6.99 2.49
C ASP A 224 -12.58 5.79 1.54
N ILE A 225 -13.17 6.01 0.36
CA ILE A 225 -13.19 5.07 -0.75
C ILE A 225 -12.76 5.79 -2.01
N PHE A 226 -11.86 5.17 -2.77
CA PHE A 226 -11.35 5.69 -4.02
C PHE A 226 -11.49 4.66 -5.14
N TYR A 227 -11.52 5.15 -6.38
CA TYR A 227 -11.46 4.34 -7.58
C TYR A 227 -10.22 4.65 -8.37
N TRP A 228 -9.52 3.61 -8.83
CA TRP A 228 -8.39 3.68 -9.73
C TRP A 228 -8.84 3.41 -11.16
N PHE A 229 -8.44 4.30 -12.05
CA PHE A 229 -8.62 4.15 -13.48
C PHE A 229 -7.29 4.28 -14.19
N TYR A 230 -7.14 3.54 -15.28
CA TYR A 230 -5.99 3.63 -16.15
C TYR A 230 -6.41 3.96 -17.57
N LYS A 231 -5.51 4.63 -18.31
CA LYS A 231 -5.62 4.87 -19.73
C LYS A 231 -4.26 4.65 -20.38
N LYS A 232 -4.21 3.81 -21.42
CA LYS A 232 -3.03 3.62 -22.28
C LYS A 232 -3.17 4.54 -23.49
N VAL A 233 -2.15 5.33 -23.78
CA VAL A 233 -2.14 6.34 -24.86
C VAL A 233 -0.97 6.10 -25.79
#